data_1bb75eaf80c51596370c9bd909b857a3
#
_entry.id   1bb75eaf80c51596370c9bd909b857a3
#
_cell.length_a   1.000
_cell.length_b   1.000
_cell.length_c   1.000
_cell.angle_alpha   90.00
_cell.angle_beta   90.00
_cell.angle_gamma   90.00
#
_symmetry.space_group_name_H-M   'P 1'
#
loop_
_entity.id
_entity.type
_entity.pdbx_description
1 polymer ?
#
loop_
_entity_poly.entity_id
_entity_poly.type
_entity_poly.pdbx_seq_one_letter_code
_entity_poly.pdbx_strand_id
1 'polypeptide(L)'
;MNYKGIPIREDFIVKMNRIKKGRKFKKIKKRYNICYISLFIIIFICFIIIIFLICYVYKENSDLIKKIQKLNRENEEYKAKFNNIKKQTEIELTDKYINFKKIANNTNNKYIGLENCIFRKEKDCIYEFLIPKKVIGKKMQLIGPKGDGGYVLMDDFHNISIAYSFGISGDVSFDADLARKNIDIYMYDHTIKRLPYNNSKFHWQKIGITGNIQNNKSLQTLKEILHNNGHLNEKNMILKMDVEHSEWESLINTPDEILKKFKYIAIEYHFDKKKKMNLYYNVLKKLQNTHQVFYLHCNNCGGYFYFGNFTICNALEVSYIIKEGNQFEKDESVYPIPEFDFKNCFKPPLDFNLNLLKFYDN
;
A
#
# COMPACT_ATOMS: atom_id res chain seq x y z
N MET A 1 -51.65 6.08 -28.09
CA MET A 1 -52.23 7.19 -27.32
C MET A 1 -52.67 8.29 -28.32
N ASN A 2 -53.97 8.52 -28.40
CA ASN A 2 -54.57 9.42 -29.38
C ASN A 2 -54.38 10.88 -28.93
N TYR A 3 -53.67 11.67 -29.70
CA TYR A 3 -53.68 13.12 -29.56
C TYR A 3 -54.90 13.67 -30.35
N LYS A 4 -55.91 14.11 -29.62
CA LYS A 4 -57.01 14.90 -30.18
C LYS A 4 -56.50 16.29 -30.50
N GLY A 5 -56.62 16.68 -31.77
CA GLY A 5 -56.21 17.99 -32.28
C GLY A 5 -57.04 19.11 -31.67
N ILE A 6 -56.38 20.20 -31.33
CA ILE A 6 -56.98 21.44 -30.85
C ILE A 6 -57.62 22.18 -32.02
N PRO A 7 -58.90 22.54 -31.98
CA PRO A 7 -59.58 23.22 -33.08
C PRO A 7 -59.34 24.74 -32.99
N ILE A 8 -58.16 25.20 -33.41
CA ILE A 8 -57.82 26.65 -33.44
C ILE A 8 -57.92 27.25 -34.78
N ARG A 9 -58.26 26.49 -35.83
CA ARG A 9 -58.18 27.01 -37.24
C ARG A 9 -59.40 27.78 -37.71
N GLU A 10 -60.61 27.49 -37.27
CA GLU A 10 -61.84 28.13 -37.86
C GLU A 10 -62.12 29.51 -37.25
N ASP A 11 -62.00 29.68 -35.91
CA ASP A 11 -62.19 30.96 -35.25
C ASP A 11 -61.16 32.02 -35.66
N PHE A 12 -59.93 31.60 -35.91
CA PHE A 12 -58.90 32.53 -36.38
C PHE A 12 -59.13 32.99 -37.85
N ILE A 13 -59.62 32.11 -38.69
CA ILE A 13 -59.93 32.44 -40.09
C ILE A 13 -61.14 33.36 -40.18
N VAL A 14 -62.16 33.13 -39.37
CA VAL A 14 -63.38 34.02 -39.38
C VAL A 14 -63.03 35.39 -38.80
N LYS A 15 -62.23 35.53 -37.75
CA LYS A 15 -61.72 36.81 -37.24
C LYS A 15 -60.82 37.52 -38.26
N MET A 16 -60.01 36.81 -39.00
CA MET A 16 -59.15 37.37 -40.06
C MET A 16 -59.91 37.90 -41.24
N ASN A 17 -61.05 37.26 -41.62
CA ASN A 17 -61.87 37.75 -42.70
C ASN A 17 -62.68 39.02 -42.35
N ARG A 18 -63.01 39.27 -41.07
CA ARG A 18 -63.64 40.51 -40.62
C ARG A 18 -62.66 41.71 -40.53
N ILE A 19 -61.37 41.51 -40.51
CA ILE A 19 -60.32 42.56 -40.37
C ILE A 19 -59.88 43.01 -41.82
N LYS A 20 -60.41 42.41 -42.91
CA LYS A 20 -60.01 42.70 -44.32
C LYS A 20 -60.31 44.11 -44.80
N LYS A 21 -60.97 44.94 -44.02
CA LYS A 21 -61.29 46.33 -44.42
C LYS A 21 -60.59 47.36 -43.49
N GLY A 22 -59.29 47.61 -43.61
CA GLY A 22 -58.72 48.76 -42.96
C GLY A 22 -57.20 48.79 -42.83
N ARG A 23 -56.62 50.00 -42.80
CA ARG A 23 -55.21 50.30 -42.72
C ARG A 23 -54.47 49.61 -41.51
N LYS A 24 -55.21 49.13 -40.51
CA LYS A 24 -54.66 48.40 -39.35
C LYS A 24 -54.08 47.05 -39.76
N PHE A 25 -54.61 46.33 -40.73
CA PHE A 25 -54.14 45.00 -41.12
C PHE A 25 -52.75 45.03 -41.79
N LYS A 26 -52.44 46.07 -42.59
CA LYS A 26 -51.10 46.22 -43.17
C LYS A 26 -50.02 46.45 -42.12
N LYS A 27 -50.36 47.16 -41.04
CA LYS A 27 -49.39 47.43 -39.91
C LYS A 27 -49.13 46.20 -39.08
N ILE A 28 -50.14 45.37 -38.85
CA ILE A 28 -50.02 44.10 -38.11
C ILE A 28 -49.21 43.07 -38.92
N LYS A 29 -49.51 42.90 -40.21
CA LYS A 29 -48.74 42.00 -41.09
C LYS A 29 -47.28 42.39 -41.26
N LYS A 30 -46.95 43.70 -41.24
CA LYS A 30 -45.59 44.20 -41.29
C LYS A 30 -44.84 43.91 -39.94
N ARG A 31 -45.53 44.02 -38.80
CA ARG A 31 -44.96 43.67 -37.49
C ARG A 31 -44.72 42.15 -37.34
N TYR A 32 -45.66 41.32 -37.79
CA TYR A 32 -45.47 39.85 -37.80
C TYR A 32 -44.30 39.42 -38.67
N ASN A 33 -44.22 40.00 -39.92
CA ASN A 33 -43.09 39.69 -40.79
C ASN A 33 -41.72 40.12 -40.16
N ILE A 34 -41.66 41.26 -39.48
CA ILE A 34 -40.47 41.72 -38.80
C ILE A 34 -40.11 40.77 -37.62
N CYS A 35 -41.12 40.32 -36.83
CA CYS A 35 -40.89 39.35 -35.77
C CYS A 35 -40.39 38.00 -36.30
N TYR A 36 -40.96 37.50 -37.41
CA TYR A 36 -40.51 36.25 -38.06
C TYR A 36 -39.08 36.36 -38.60
N ILE A 37 -38.74 37.47 -39.23
CA ILE A 37 -37.39 37.74 -39.73
C ILE A 37 -36.40 37.82 -38.56
N SER A 38 -36.75 38.54 -37.48
CA SER A 38 -35.91 38.63 -36.29
C SER A 38 -35.71 37.30 -35.59
N LEU A 39 -36.75 36.47 -35.48
CA LEU A 39 -36.68 35.13 -34.95
C LEU A 39 -35.78 34.22 -35.79
N PHE A 40 -35.92 34.31 -37.13
CA PHE A 40 -35.10 33.55 -38.07
C PHE A 40 -33.62 33.93 -37.97
N ILE A 41 -33.34 35.23 -37.85
CA ILE A 41 -31.96 35.74 -37.64
C ILE A 41 -31.39 35.23 -36.33
N ILE A 42 -32.15 35.24 -35.22
CA ILE A 42 -31.72 34.73 -33.95
C ILE A 42 -31.40 33.22 -34.03
N ILE A 43 -32.30 32.44 -34.63
CA ILE A 43 -32.07 31.00 -34.82
C ILE A 43 -30.81 30.72 -35.65
N PHE A 44 -30.61 31.51 -36.73
CA PHE A 44 -29.44 31.40 -37.58
C PHE A 44 -28.15 31.75 -36.87
N ILE A 45 -28.16 32.81 -36.05
CA ILE A 45 -27.01 33.18 -35.20
C ILE A 45 -26.69 32.07 -34.15
N CYS A 46 -27.73 31.54 -33.50
CA CYS A 46 -27.56 30.44 -32.57
C CYS A 46 -26.95 29.19 -33.25
N PHE A 47 -27.40 28.88 -34.47
CA PHE A 47 -26.87 27.78 -35.25
C PHE A 47 -25.39 27.97 -35.62
N ILE A 48 -25.00 29.18 -36.01
CA ILE A 48 -23.58 29.51 -36.25
C ILE A 48 -22.73 29.37 -34.96
N ILE A 49 -23.23 29.85 -33.84
CA ILE A 49 -22.54 29.73 -32.56
C ILE A 49 -22.32 28.24 -32.18
N ILE A 50 -23.36 27.43 -32.39
CA ILE A 50 -23.27 25.98 -32.10
C ILE A 50 -22.21 25.32 -33.00
N ILE A 51 -22.18 25.66 -34.30
CA ILE A 51 -21.14 25.14 -35.20
C ILE A 51 -19.73 25.55 -34.73
N PHE A 52 -19.55 26.83 -34.35
CA PHE A 52 -18.28 27.31 -33.84
C PHE A 52 -17.87 26.56 -32.56
N LEU A 53 -18.78 26.31 -31.62
CA LEU A 53 -18.52 25.56 -30.41
C LEU A 53 -18.15 24.09 -30.71
N ILE A 54 -18.85 23.46 -31.66
CA ILE A 54 -18.53 22.09 -32.09
C ILE A 54 -17.13 22.04 -32.72
N CYS A 55 -16.79 22.97 -33.58
CA CYS A 55 -15.45 23.04 -34.19
C CYS A 55 -14.36 23.28 -33.19
N TYR A 56 -14.61 24.15 -32.19
CA TYR A 56 -13.68 24.41 -31.11
C TYR A 56 -13.42 23.17 -30.25
N VAL A 57 -14.48 22.49 -29.80
CA VAL A 57 -14.38 21.25 -29.02
C VAL A 57 -13.67 20.13 -29.81
N TYR A 58 -13.95 20.02 -31.09
CA TYR A 58 -13.30 19.04 -31.97
C TYR A 58 -11.79 19.30 -32.10
N LYS A 59 -11.40 20.57 -32.24
CA LYS A 59 -9.99 20.97 -32.31
C LYS A 59 -9.24 20.67 -31.03
N GLU A 60 -9.81 21.03 -29.87
CA GLU A 60 -9.19 20.72 -28.55
C GLU A 60 -9.05 19.21 -28.31
N ASN A 61 -10.08 18.43 -28.65
CA ASN A 61 -10.00 16.97 -28.55
C ASN A 61 -8.92 16.38 -29.47
N SER A 62 -8.75 16.90 -30.67
CA SER A 62 -7.71 16.48 -31.61
C SER A 62 -6.31 16.73 -31.04
N ASP A 63 -6.09 17.88 -30.43
CA ASP A 63 -4.79 18.21 -29.82
C ASP A 63 -4.51 17.40 -28.54
N LEU A 64 -5.54 17.10 -27.77
CA LEU A 64 -5.44 16.22 -26.60
C LEU A 64 -5.09 14.78 -27.03
N ILE A 65 -5.72 14.26 -28.08
CA ILE A 65 -5.41 12.93 -28.64
C ILE A 65 -3.95 12.86 -29.10
N LYS A 66 -3.44 13.90 -29.77
CA LYS A 66 -2.03 13.95 -30.19
C LYS A 66 -1.08 13.94 -28.99
N LYS A 67 -1.41 14.68 -27.91
CA LYS A 67 -0.61 14.68 -26.67
C LYS A 67 -0.61 13.30 -26.01
N ILE A 68 -1.75 12.62 -25.93
CA ILE A 68 -1.85 11.26 -25.38
C ILE A 68 -1.02 10.28 -26.22
N GLN A 69 -1.10 10.36 -27.54
CA GLN A 69 -0.30 9.50 -28.43
C GLN A 69 1.21 9.72 -28.25
N LYS A 70 1.63 10.98 -28.07
CA LYS A 70 3.03 11.32 -27.78
C LYS A 70 3.49 10.73 -26.45
N LEU A 71 2.70 10.93 -25.37
CA LEU A 71 3.00 10.37 -24.05
C LEU A 71 3.06 8.84 -24.06
N ASN A 72 2.18 8.19 -24.80
CA ASN A 72 2.21 6.73 -24.93
C ASN A 72 3.50 6.23 -25.65
N ARG A 73 3.97 6.94 -26.68
CA ARG A 73 5.25 6.59 -27.34
C ARG A 73 6.43 6.77 -26.39
N GLU A 74 6.48 7.89 -25.68
CA GLU A 74 7.53 8.15 -24.68
C GLU A 74 7.51 7.07 -23.59
N ASN A 75 6.35 6.65 -23.12
CA ASN A 75 6.21 5.58 -22.14
C ASN A 75 6.71 4.22 -22.65
N GLU A 76 6.42 3.87 -23.91
CA GLU A 76 6.96 2.64 -24.52
C GLU A 76 8.48 2.69 -24.70
N GLU A 77 9.05 3.86 -25.03
CA GLU A 77 10.50 4.05 -25.07
C GLU A 77 11.14 3.90 -23.69
N TYR A 78 10.51 4.44 -22.63
CA TYR A 78 10.99 4.26 -21.26
C TYR A 78 10.91 2.80 -20.81
N LYS A 79 9.84 2.09 -21.14
CA LYS A 79 9.71 0.64 -20.85
C LYS A 79 10.80 -0.17 -21.54
N ALA A 80 11.09 0.15 -22.82
CA ALA A 80 12.15 -0.54 -23.56
C ALA A 80 13.54 -0.27 -22.95
N LYS A 81 13.83 0.97 -22.57
CA LYS A 81 15.08 1.34 -21.87
C LYS A 81 15.19 0.63 -20.52
N PHE A 82 14.13 0.61 -19.74
CA PHE A 82 14.08 -0.08 -18.45
C PHE A 82 14.35 -1.58 -18.60
N ASN A 83 13.70 -2.25 -19.57
CA ASN A 83 13.92 -3.67 -19.82
C ASN A 83 15.35 -3.97 -20.28
N ASN A 84 15.97 -3.08 -21.06
CA ASN A 84 17.37 -3.23 -21.46
C ASN A 84 18.33 -3.07 -20.27
N ILE A 85 18.11 -2.08 -19.40
CA ILE A 85 18.90 -1.89 -18.17
C ILE A 85 18.74 -3.12 -17.27
N LYS A 86 17.51 -3.60 -17.07
CA LYS A 86 17.25 -4.81 -16.29
C LYS A 86 18.02 -6.02 -16.83
N LYS A 87 17.98 -6.25 -18.14
CA LYS A 87 18.70 -7.36 -18.80
C LYS A 87 20.22 -7.22 -18.67
N GLN A 88 20.76 -6.01 -18.82
CA GLN A 88 22.19 -5.75 -18.62
C GLN A 88 22.62 -5.99 -17.17
N THR A 89 21.82 -5.54 -16.20
CA THR A 89 22.10 -5.75 -14.76
C THR A 89 22.04 -7.24 -14.41
N GLU A 90 21.10 -8.01 -14.96
CA GLU A 90 21.03 -9.46 -14.78
C GLU A 90 22.27 -10.18 -15.38
N ILE A 91 22.74 -9.75 -16.53
CA ILE A 91 23.97 -10.31 -17.17
C ILE A 91 25.20 -9.97 -16.32
N GLU A 92 25.39 -8.72 -15.88
CA GLU A 92 26.50 -8.33 -15.03
C GLU A 92 26.52 -9.07 -13.68
N LEU A 93 25.35 -9.28 -13.08
CA LEU A 93 25.23 -10.06 -11.84
C LEU A 93 25.59 -11.52 -12.07
N THR A 94 25.13 -12.10 -13.18
CA THR A 94 25.43 -13.48 -13.56
C THR A 94 26.94 -13.67 -13.83
N ASP A 95 27.57 -12.76 -14.53
CA ASP A 95 29.01 -12.81 -14.80
C ASP A 95 29.85 -12.64 -13.54
N LYS A 96 29.45 -11.73 -12.64
CA LYS A 96 30.07 -11.59 -11.32
C LYS A 96 29.91 -12.86 -10.48
N TYR A 97 28.75 -13.50 -10.52
CA TYR A 97 28.47 -14.77 -9.84
C TYR A 97 29.33 -15.91 -10.40
N ILE A 98 29.44 -16.05 -11.75
CA ILE A 98 30.26 -17.08 -12.40
C ILE A 98 31.74 -16.89 -12.05
N ASN A 99 32.22 -15.65 -12.07
CA ASN A 99 33.60 -15.33 -11.70
C ASN A 99 33.89 -15.62 -10.21
N PHE A 100 32.92 -15.31 -9.32
CA PHE A 100 33.02 -15.65 -7.90
C PHE A 100 33.05 -17.17 -7.69
N LYS A 101 32.20 -17.93 -8.38
CA LYS A 101 32.17 -19.40 -8.30
C LYS A 101 33.51 -20.02 -8.77
N LYS A 102 34.15 -19.45 -9.78
CA LYS A 102 35.50 -19.86 -10.23
C LYS A 102 36.57 -19.59 -9.16
N ILE A 103 36.49 -18.43 -8.46
CA ILE A 103 37.42 -18.07 -7.37
C ILE A 103 37.19 -18.96 -6.15
N ALA A 104 35.92 -19.22 -5.76
CA ALA A 104 35.57 -20.06 -4.63
C ALA A 104 36.01 -21.52 -4.84
N ASN A 105 35.91 -22.06 -6.04
CA ASN A 105 36.33 -23.42 -6.35
C ASN A 105 37.85 -23.62 -6.41
N ASN A 106 38.61 -22.52 -6.63
CA ASN A 106 40.08 -22.56 -6.65
C ASN A 106 40.72 -22.37 -5.27
N THR A 107 39.97 -22.02 -4.24
CA THR A 107 40.46 -21.96 -2.88
C THR A 107 39.94 -23.17 -2.13
N ASN A 108 40.83 -24.13 -1.81
CA ASN A 108 40.56 -25.36 -1.02
C ASN A 108 40.10 -25.01 0.42
N ASN A 109 39.13 -24.14 0.57
CA ASN A 109 38.60 -23.72 1.85
C ASN A 109 37.22 -24.34 2.13
N LYS A 110 37.16 -25.09 3.22
CA LYS A 110 36.09 -25.76 3.89
C LYS A 110 34.92 -24.81 4.25
N TYR A 111 34.20 -24.32 3.22
CA TYR A 111 33.07 -23.38 3.36
C TYR A 111 31.82 -23.92 2.69
N ILE A 112 31.48 -25.18 3.02
CA ILE A 112 30.23 -25.80 2.66
C ILE A 112 29.18 -25.29 3.64
N GLY A 113 28.20 -24.54 3.17
CA GLY A 113 27.00 -24.13 3.91
C GLY A 113 26.74 -22.65 4.03
N LEU A 114 27.54 -21.80 3.40
CA LEU A 114 27.38 -20.34 3.42
C LEU A 114 27.61 -19.74 2.02
N GLU A 115 27.39 -20.51 0.97
CA GLU A 115 27.51 -20.09 -0.42
C GLU A 115 26.58 -18.93 -0.77
N ASN A 116 25.70 -18.59 0.14
CA ASN A 116 24.57 -17.73 -0.07
C ASN A 116 24.69 -16.32 0.51
N CYS A 117 25.73 -16.01 1.30
CA CYS A 117 26.08 -14.65 1.67
C CYS A 117 27.29 -14.19 0.86
N ILE A 118 27.07 -13.49 -0.25
CA ILE A 118 28.10 -13.02 -1.19
C ILE A 118 29.15 -12.11 -0.52
N PHE A 119 28.91 -11.63 0.69
CA PHE A 119 29.76 -10.69 1.42
C PHE A 119 29.94 -11.08 2.88
N ARG A 120 30.81 -12.03 3.14
CA ARG A 120 31.08 -12.53 4.48
C ARG A 120 31.90 -11.60 5.38
N LYS A 121 31.20 -10.99 6.27
CA LYS A 121 31.43 -11.10 7.73
C LYS A 121 30.11 -11.61 8.28
N GLU A 122 30.11 -12.53 9.24
CA GLU A 122 28.92 -13.17 9.86
C GLU A 122 27.79 -12.19 10.26
N LYS A 123 28.08 -10.91 10.30
CA LYS A 123 27.23 -9.80 10.69
C LYS A 123 26.43 -9.16 9.54
N ASP A 124 26.65 -9.58 8.31
CA ASP A 124 26.09 -8.92 7.13
C ASP A 124 24.93 -9.71 6.50
N CYS A 125 24.59 -10.86 7.08
CA CYS A 125 23.60 -11.79 6.53
C CYS A 125 22.21 -11.63 7.15
N ILE A 126 21.72 -10.40 7.31
CA ILE A 126 20.36 -10.18 7.84
C ILE A 126 19.26 -10.73 6.93
N TYR A 127 19.56 -10.85 5.64
CA TYR A 127 18.59 -11.34 4.64
C TYR A 127 18.17 -12.78 4.84
N GLU A 128 19.05 -13.66 5.34
CA GLU A 128 18.69 -15.07 5.59
C GLU A 128 17.54 -15.21 6.58
N PHE A 129 17.37 -14.23 7.49
CA PHE A 129 16.30 -14.19 8.48
C PHE A 129 15.01 -13.55 7.92
N LEU A 130 15.06 -12.96 6.72
CA LEU A 130 13.97 -12.28 6.09
C LEU A 130 13.38 -13.06 4.90
N ILE A 131 13.89 -14.27 4.62
CA ILE A 131 13.37 -15.09 3.51
C ILE A 131 11.96 -15.56 3.83
N PRO A 132 10.93 -15.14 3.04
CA PRO A 132 9.58 -15.61 3.24
C PRO A 132 9.45 -17.11 2.94
N LYS A 133 8.60 -17.78 3.72
CA LYS A 133 8.16 -19.14 3.44
C LYS A 133 6.65 -19.18 3.28
N LYS A 134 6.17 -19.97 2.34
CA LYS A 134 4.74 -20.22 2.20
C LYS A 134 4.25 -21.06 3.37
N VAL A 135 3.15 -20.65 3.99
CA VAL A 135 2.51 -21.37 5.10
C VAL A 135 1.51 -22.35 4.51
N ILE A 136 1.72 -23.65 4.73
CA ILE A 136 0.87 -24.70 4.16
C ILE A 136 -0.54 -24.63 4.75
N GLY A 137 -1.56 -24.67 3.88
CA GLY A 137 -2.97 -24.69 4.27
C GLY A 137 -3.55 -23.35 4.73
N LYS A 138 -2.81 -22.24 4.61
CA LYS A 138 -3.29 -20.90 4.96
C LYS A 138 -3.16 -19.94 3.78
N LYS A 139 -4.02 -18.92 3.75
CA LYS A 139 -3.99 -17.84 2.76
C LYS A 139 -3.63 -16.54 3.42
N MET A 140 -2.94 -15.68 2.70
CA MET A 140 -2.66 -14.31 3.12
C MET A 140 -3.91 -13.44 3.01
N GLN A 141 -4.06 -12.50 3.93
CA GLN A 141 -5.12 -11.49 3.94
C GLN A 141 -4.51 -10.15 4.36
N LEU A 142 -4.82 -9.08 3.62
CA LEU A 142 -4.53 -7.72 4.03
C LEU A 142 -5.50 -7.31 5.15
N ILE A 143 -4.97 -6.79 6.23
CA ILE A 143 -5.68 -6.21 7.36
C ILE A 143 -5.34 -4.73 7.40
N GLY A 144 -6.33 -3.87 7.46
CA GLY A 144 -6.16 -2.43 7.33
C GLY A 144 -6.29 -1.92 5.89
N PRO A 145 -5.84 -0.70 5.59
CA PRO A 145 -6.02 -0.07 4.30
C PRO A 145 -5.08 -0.64 3.24
N LYS A 146 -5.37 -0.33 1.99
CA LYS A 146 -4.43 -0.52 0.87
C LYS A 146 -3.40 0.61 0.89
N GLY A 147 -2.20 0.35 1.42
CA GLY A 147 -1.13 1.31 1.59
C GLY A 147 -0.69 1.42 3.04
N ASP A 148 -0.28 2.61 3.45
CA ASP A 148 0.24 2.86 4.80
C ASP A 148 -0.72 2.44 5.90
N GLY A 149 -0.20 1.76 6.94
CA GLY A 149 -1.00 1.22 8.05
C GLY A 149 -1.69 -0.13 7.78
N GLY A 150 -1.58 -0.70 6.58
CA GLY A 150 -2.08 -2.04 6.25
C GLY A 150 -1.00 -3.10 6.40
N TYR A 151 -1.32 -4.23 7.04
CA TYR A 151 -0.38 -5.35 7.22
C TYR A 151 -1.00 -6.65 6.74
N VAL A 152 -0.18 -7.53 6.18
CA VAL A 152 -0.62 -8.84 5.72
C VAL A 152 -0.51 -9.86 6.85
N LEU A 153 -1.61 -10.53 7.16
CA LEU A 153 -1.66 -11.67 8.08
C LEU A 153 -2.20 -12.92 7.34
N MET A 154 -2.18 -14.08 7.99
CA MET A 154 -2.91 -15.23 7.47
C MET A 154 -4.40 -15.14 7.82
N ASP A 155 -5.27 -15.70 7.00
CA ASP A 155 -6.73 -15.68 7.17
C ASP A 155 -7.25 -16.62 8.30
N ASP A 156 -6.37 -17.06 9.17
CA ASP A 156 -6.65 -17.94 10.30
C ASP A 156 -6.64 -17.19 11.64
N PHE A 157 -7.78 -16.64 11.99
CA PHE A 157 -8.00 -15.91 13.26
C PHE A 157 -8.65 -16.79 14.34
N HIS A 158 -8.74 -18.09 14.11
CA HIS A 158 -9.32 -19.01 15.09
C HIS A 158 -8.51 -18.98 16.40
N ASN A 159 -9.23 -18.90 17.53
CA ASN A 159 -8.67 -18.79 18.89
C ASN A 159 -7.79 -17.55 19.11
N ILE A 160 -8.00 -16.48 18.35
CA ILE A 160 -7.39 -15.16 18.60
C ILE A 160 -8.47 -14.25 19.17
N SER A 161 -8.27 -13.77 20.39
CA SER A 161 -9.18 -12.83 21.07
C SER A 161 -8.50 -11.51 21.42
N ILE A 162 -7.16 -11.44 21.36
CA ILE A 162 -6.36 -10.32 21.84
C ILE A 162 -5.35 -9.92 20.78
N ALA A 163 -5.22 -8.62 20.54
CA ALA A 163 -4.15 -8.02 19.77
C ALA A 163 -3.48 -6.90 20.58
N TYR A 164 -2.19 -6.74 20.38
CA TYR A 164 -1.38 -5.63 20.87
C TYR A 164 -0.93 -4.79 19.67
N SER A 165 -1.18 -3.50 19.73
CA SER A 165 -0.86 -2.54 18.67
C SER A 165 -0.03 -1.40 19.23
N PHE A 166 1.21 -1.26 18.77
CA PHE A 166 2.16 -0.24 19.18
C PHE A 166 2.45 0.70 18.02
N GLY A 167 2.40 2.02 18.28
CA GLY A 167 2.54 3.05 17.26
C GLY A 167 1.25 3.23 16.47
N ILE A 168 0.39 4.12 16.96
CA ILE A 168 -0.97 4.33 16.40
C ILE A 168 -0.99 5.54 15.46
N SER A 169 -0.29 6.62 15.86
CA SER A 169 -0.28 7.87 15.11
C SER A 169 -1.70 8.36 14.74
N GLY A 170 -1.96 8.57 13.48
CA GLY A 170 -3.24 9.08 12.94
C GLY A 170 -4.16 8.02 12.34
N ASP A 171 -3.79 6.73 12.35
CA ASP A 171 -4.57 5.66 11.71
C ASP A 171 -4.80 4.46 12.64
N VAL A 172 -6.02 3.96 12.64
CA VAL A 172 -6.46 2.79 13.41
C VAL A 172 -7.20 1.78 12.52
N SER A 173 -7.00 1.84 11.21
CA SER A 173 -7.75 1.00 10.26
C SER A 173 -7.36 -0.48 10.38
N PHE A 174 -6.10 -0.80 10.62
CA PHE A 174 -5.66 -2.15 10.98
C PHE A 174 -6.39 -2.66 12.24
N ASP A 175 -6.41 -1.84 13.28
CA ASP A 175 -7.04 -2.16 14.55
C ASP A 175 -8.57 -2.33 14.40
N ALA A 176 -9.20 -1.47 13.59
CA ALA A 176 -10.63 -1.56 13.29
C ALA A 176 -11.00 -2.83 12.53
N ASP A 177 -10.14 -3.31 11.61
CA ASP A 177 -10.34 -4.57 10.90
C ASP A 177 -10.28 -5.77 11.85
N LEU A 178 -9.32 -5.78 12.78
CA LEU A 178 -9.25 -6.80 13.83
C LEU A 178 -10.45 -6.73 14.79
N ALA A 179 -10.89 -5.53 15.16
CA ALA A 179 -12.08 -5.34 16.01
C ALA A 179 -13.35 -5.92 15.35
N ARG A 180 -13.50 -5.80 14.02
CA ARG A 180 -14.61 -6.45 13.27
C ARG A 180 -14.56 -7.98 13.31
N LYS A 181 -13.40 -8.56 13.58
CA LYS A 181 -13.23 -10.01 13.83
C LYS A 181 -13.46 -10.38 15.31
N ASN A 182 -14.03 -9.47 16.12
CA ASN A 182 -14.29 -9.62 17.54
C ASN A 182 -13.03 -9.80 18.42
N ILE A 183 -11.91 -9.23 18.00
CA ILE A 183 -10.64 -9.22 18.74
C ILE A 183 -10.59 -7.95 19.59
N ASP A 184 -10.15 -8.03 20.83
CA ASP A 184 -9.86 -6.89 21.70
C ASP A 184 -8.44 -6.37 21.43
N ILE A 185 -8.30 -5.07 21.15
CA ILE A 185 -7.04 -4.46 20.76
C ILE A 185 -6.50 -3.58 21.89
N TYR A 186 -5.35 -3.97 22.43
CA TYR A 186 -4.62 -3.21 23.45
C TYR A 186 -3.62 -2.30 22.72
N MET A 187 -3.90 -1.01 22.71
CA MET A 187 -3.27 -0.01 21.87
C MET A 187 -2.35 0.89 22.69
N TYR A 188 -1.15 1.13 22.21
CA TYR A 188 -0.10 1.88 22.93
C TYR A 188 0.57 2.90 22.02
N ASP A 189 0.46 4.15 22.41
CA ASP A 189 1.17 5.25 21.77
C ASP A 189 1.28 6.44 22.75
N HIS A 190 2.50 6.82 23.09
CA HIS A 190 2.73 7.93 24.02
C HIS A 190 2.77 9.29 23.33
N THR A 191 2.81 9.32 22.01
CA THR A 191 2.96 10.55 21.20
C THR A 191 1.63 11.25 20.93
N ILE A 192 0.54 10.48 20.81
CA ILE A 192 -0.79 11.01 20.51
C ILE A 192 -1.52 11.45 21.79
N LYS A 193 -2.48 12.35 21.62
CA LYS A 193 -3.32 12.87 22.72
C LYS A 193 -4.62 12.08 22.89
N ARG A 194 -5.10 11.46 21.82
CA ARG A 194 -6.35 10.66 21.76
C ARG A 194 -6.30 9.77 20.54
N LEU A 195 -7.09 8.71 20.53
CA LEU A 195 -7.30 7.91 19.31
C LEU A 195 -8.03 8.71 18.23
N PRO A 196 -7.71 8.50 16.94
CA PRO A 196 -8.44 9.10 15.82
C PRO A 196 -9.92 8.66 15.79
N TYR A 197 -10.19 7.43 16.22
CA TYR A 197 -11.51 6.82 16.23
C TYR A 197 -11.68 5.96 17.49
N ASN A 198 -12.88 5.89 18.04
CA ASN A 198 -13.20 5.07 19.21
C ASN A 198 -13.98 3.82 18.80
N ASN A 199 -13.62 2.69 19.40
CA ASN A 199 -14.33 1.42 19.27
C ASN A 199 -14.41 0.74 20.63
N SER A 200 -15.48 -0.01 20.90
CA SER A 200 -15.64 -0.75 22.17
C SER A 200 -14.56 -1.82 22.39
N LYS A 201 -13.87 -2.25 21.35
CA LYS A 201 -12.77 -3.21 21.38
C LYS A 201 -11.41 -2.56 21.57
N PHE A 202 -11.31 -1.24 21.61
CA PHE A 202 -10.04 -0.51 21.73
C PHE A 202 -9.73 -0.18 23.18
N HIS A 203 -8.61 -0.66 23.68
CA HIS A 203 -8.08 -0.43 25.02
C HIS A 203 -6.81 0.39 24.92
N TRP A 204 -6.94 1.71 24.73
CA TRP A 204 -5.80 2.59 24.51
C TRP A 204 -5.19 3.10 25.79
N GLN A 205 -3.85 3.10 25.84
CA GLN A 205 -3.06 3.73 26.89
C GLN A 205 -1.96 4.63 26.29
N LYS A 206 -1.76 5.79 26.88
CA LYS A 206 -0.71 6.73 26.48
C LYS A 206 0.65 6.30 27.02
N ILE A 207 1.14 5.14 26.58
CA ILE A 207 2.40 4.52 26.98
C ILE A 207 3.16 4.16 25.71
N GLY A 208 4.49 4.37 25.72
CA GLY A 208 5.41 3.93 24.67
C GLY A 208 6.07 2.61 25.05
N ILE A 209 6.55 1.87 24.05
CA ILE A 209 7.30 0.64 24.27
C ILE A 209 8.80 0.92 24.37
N THR A 210 9.48 0.16 25.20
CA THR A 210 10.94 0.21 25.40
C THR A 210 11.53 -1.19 25.61
N GLY A 211 12.83 -1.33 25.37
CA GLY A 211 13.54 -2.59 25.64
C GLY A 211 13.92 -2.81 27.11
N ASN A 212 14.02 -1.78 27.91
CA ASN A 212 14.52 -1.85 29.28
C ASN A 212 13.51 -1.28 30.26
N ILE A 213 13.42 -1.90 31.43
CA ILE A 213 12.64 -1.39 32.57
C ILE A 213 13.17 0.01 32.92
N GLN A 214 12.29 0.96 32.98
CA GLN A 214 12.60 2.36 33.29
C GLN A 214 11.77 2.86 34.47
N ASN A 215 12.32 3.84 35.19
CA ASN A 215 11.57 4.53 36.25
C ASN A 215 10.47 5.43 35.69
N ASN A 216 10.45 5.64 34.37
CA ASN A 216 9.44 6.44 33.68
C ASN A 216 8.23 5.58 33.32
N LYS A 217 7.10 5.82 33.99
CA LYS A 217 5.85 5.07 33.75
C LYS A 217 5.23 5.27 32.35
N SER A 218 5.71 6.25 31.59
CA SER A 218 5.26 6.48 30.21
C SER A 218 5.93 5.55 29.19
N LEU A 219 6.93 4.79 29.59
CA LEU A 219 7.62 3.79 28.78
C LEU A 219 7.63 2.45 29.52
N GLN A 220 7.21 1.39 28.88
CA GLN A 220 7.16 0.04 29.46
C GLN A 220 7.66 -1.00 28.48
N THR A 221 8.21 -2.10 29.00
CA THR A 221 8.59 -3.27 28.22
C THR A 221 7.33 -4.06 27.81
N LEU A 222 7.41 -4.83 26.73
CA LEU A 222 6.30 -5.70 26.30
C LEU A 222 5.86 -6.65 27.45
N LYS A 223 6.81 -7.20 28.21
CA LYS A 223 6.51 -8.09 29.34
C LYS A 223 5.73 -7.37 30.44
N GLU A 224 6.12 -6.13 30.81
CA GLU A 224 5.40 -5.33 31.81
C GLU A 224 3.97 -5.02 31.34
N ILE A 225 3.81 -4.67 30.06
CA ILE A 225 2.50 -4.38 29.48
C ILE A 225 1.59 -5.61 29.52
N LEU A 226 2.09 -6.79 29.13
CA LEU A 226 1.31 -8.04 29.24
C LEU A 226 0.96 -8.37 30.70
N HIS A 227 1.90 -8.15 31.62
CA HIS A 227 1.66 -8.36 33.05
C HIS A 227 0.55 -7.44 33.58
N ASN A 228 0.63 -6.15 33.26
CA ASN A 228 -0.33 -5.15 33.74
C ASN A 228 -1.75 -5.38 33.20
N ASN A 229 -1.87 -5.99 32.01
CA ASN A 229 -3.17 -6.37 31.43
C ASN A 229 -3.64 -7.78 31.89
N GLY A 230 -2.86 -8.50 32.67
CA GLY A 230 -3.22 -9.87 33.10
C GLY A 230 -3.02 -10.94 32.02
N HIS A 231 -2.31 -10.65 30.92
CA HIS A 231 -2.20 -11.51 29.74
C HIS A 231 -0.94 -12.37 29.68
N LEU A 232 -0.19 -12.50 30.79
CA LEU A 232 1.00 -13.34 30.81
C LEU A 232 0.72 -14.83 30.55
N ASN A 233 -0.50 -15.30 30.74
CA ASN A 233 -0.90 -16.69 30.49
C ASN A 233 -1.63 -16.86 29.13
N GLU A 234 -1.97 -15.76 28.46
CA GLU A 234 -2.65 -15.82 27.16
C GLU A 234 -1.71 -16.30 26.07
N LYS A 235 -2.31 -16.88 25.01
CA LYS A 235 -1.62 -17.41 23.83
C LYS A 235 -2.41 -17.01 22.55
N ASN A 236 -1.82 -17.25 21.41
CA ASN A 236 -2.42 -16.95 20.11
C ASN A 236 -2.83 -15.47 19.95
N MET A 237 -2.04 -14.55 20.49
CA MET A 237 -2.26 -13.12 20.33
C MET A 237 -1.69 -12.62 18.99
N ILE A 238 -2.03 -11.39 18.63
CA ILE A 238 -1.42 -10.63 17.52
C ILE A 238 -0.56 -9.53 18.13
N LEU A 239 0.62 -9.28 17.55
CA LEU A 239 1.47 -8.13 17.82
C LEU A 239 1.64 -7.32 16.56
N LYS A 240 1.23 -6.03 16.57
CA LYS A 240 1.61 -5.02 15.58
C LYS A 240 2.58 -4.06 16.23
N MET A 241 3.70 -3.76 15.57
CA MET A 241 4.71 -2.85 16.09
C MET A 241 5.26 -1.97 14.98
N ASP A 242 5.03 -0.66 15.12
CA ASP A 242 5.51 0.38 14.23
C ASP A 242 5.81 1.59 15.11
N VAL A 243 7.06 1.65 15.64
CA VAL A 243 7.43 2.52 16.76
C VAL A 243 8.73 3.29 16.53
N GLU A 244 9.01 3.58 15.27
CA GLU A 244 10.05 4.53 14.86
C GLU A 244 11.40 4.27 15.56
N HIS A 245 12.01 3.12 15.25
CA HIS A 245 13.29 2.59 15.77
C HIS A 245 13.27 1.96 17.17
N SER A 246 12.17 2.04 17.94
CA SER A 246 12.09 1.39 19.27
C SER A 246 11.83 -0.12 19.19
N GLU A 247 11.43 -0.65 18.02
CA GLU A 247 11.20 -2.06 17.76
C GLU A 247 12.44 -2.92 18.08
N TRP A 248 13.61 -2.44 17.69
CA TRP A 248 14.87 -3.20 17.85
C TRP A 248 15.24 -3.48 19.31
N GLU A 249 15.25 -2.42 20.11
CA GLU A 249 15.56 -2.54 21.54
C GLU A 249 14.47 -3.28 22.31
N SER A 250 13.21 -3.09 21.91
CA SER A 250 12.09 -3.80 22.53
C SER A 250 12.15 -5.30 22.26
N LEU A 251 12.39 -5.71 21.02
CA LEU A 251 12.39 -7.11 20.63
C LEU A 251 13.62 -7.87 21.16
N ILE A 252 14.81 -7.26 21.13
CA ILE A 252 16.02 -7.95 21.62
C ILE A 252 15.90 -8.28 23.11
N ASN A 253 15.27 -7.40 23.89
CA ASN A 253 15.12 -7.56 25.33
C ASN A 253 13.81 -8.30 25.72
N THR A 254 12.89 -8.54 24.81
CA THR A 254 11.68 -9.33 25.07
C THR A 254 12.05 -10.82 25.16
N PRO A 255 11.76 -11.52 26.26
CA PRO A 255 12.05 -12.96 26.37
C PRO A 255 11.32 -13.79 25.31
N ASP A 256 11.93 -14.90 24.86
CA ASP A 256 11.36 -15.77 23.82
C ASP A 256 10.03 -16.38 24.27
N GLU A 257 9.84 -16.66 25.56
CA GLU A 257 8.57 -17.14 26.10
C GLU A 257 7.43 -16.09 26.00
N ILE A 258 7.77 -14.81 25.92
CA ILE A 258 6.80 -13.74 25.67
C ILE A 258 6.49 -13.66 24.17
N LEU A 259 7.51 -13.74 23.30
CA LEU A 259 7.31 -13.73 21.86
C LEU A 259 6.44 -14.92 21.40
N LYS A 260 6.65 -16.11 21.96
CA LYS A 260 5.86 -17.32 21.65
C LYS A 260 4.37 -17.22 21.98
N LYS A 261 3.93 -16.18 22.68
CA LYS A 261 2.51 -15.93 22.97
C LYS A 261 1.77 -15.35 21.76
N PHE A 262 2.49 -14.83 20.80
CA PHE A 262 1.94 -14.21 19.61
C PHE A 262 1.91 -15.21 18.45
N LYS A 263 0.70 -15.45 17.92
CA LYS A 263 0.53 -16.27 16.70
C LYS A 263 1.02 -15.52 15.48
N TYR A 264 0.73 -14.21 15.42
CA TYR A 264 1.20 -13.32 14.38
C TYR A 264 1.96 -12.15 14.97
N ILE A 265 3.02 -11.75 14.27
CA ILE A 265 3.79 -10.55 14.57
C ILE A 265 3.91 -9.77 13.24
N ALA A 266 3.40 -8.55 13.20
CA ALA A 266 3.56 -7.60 12.10
C ALA A 266 4.40 -6.43 12.58
N ILE A 267 5.53 -6.19 11.93
CA ILE A 267 6.49 -5.16 12.36
C ILE A 267 6.87 -4.32 11.16
N GLU A 268 6.87 -2.99 11.33
CA GLU A 268 7.62 -2.10 10.47
C GLU A 268 9.00 -1.87 11.08
N TYR A 269 10.04 -2.38 10.44
CA TYR A 269 11.43 -2.18 10.84
C TYR A 269 12.01 -0.93 10.23
N HIS A 270 12.60 -0.07 11.05
CA HIS A 270 13.29 1.14 10.64
C HIS A 270 14.80 0.95 10.65
N PHE A 271 15.41 0.86 9.46
CA PHE A 271 16.84 0.70 9.26
C PHE A 271 17.47 2.06 8.97
N ASP A 272 18.16 2.65 9.92
CA ASP A 272 18.74 3.99 9.80
C ASP A 272 20.23 4.10 10.07
N LYS A 273 20.83 3.14 10.79
CA LYS A 273 22.18 3.29 11.35
C LYS A 273 23.05 2.06 11.12
N LYS A 274 24.11 2.23 10.32
CA LYS A 274 25.12 1.19 10.09
C LYS A 274 25.73 0.66 11.41
N LYS A 275 25.87 1.51 12.42
CA LYS A 275 26.40 1.13 13.74
C LYS A 275 25.50 0.15 14.50
N LYS A 276 24.22 0.02 14.13
CA LYS A 276 23.27 -0.89 14.76
C LYS A 276 23.12 -2.24 14.05
N MET A 277 23.92 -2.56 13.03
CA MET A 277 23.78 -3.81 12.27
C MET A 277 23.83 -5.07 13.14
N ASN A 278 24.68 -5.09 14.18
CA ASN A 278 24.70 -6.20 15.13
C ASN A 278 23.37 -6.37 15.87
N LEU A 279 22.71 -5.27 16.22
CA LEU A 279 21.40 -5.29 16.87
C LEU A 279 20.34 -5.83 15.89
N TYR A 280 20.33 -5.34 14.66
CA TYR A 280 19.41 -5.81 13.60
C TYR A 280 19.57 -7.32 13.39
N TYR A 281 20.80 -7.79 13.17
CA TYR A 281 21.10 -9.20 13.03
C TYR A 281 20.58 -10.03 14.22
N ASN A 282 20.88 -9.61 15.44
CA ASN A 282 20.51 -10.35 16.65
C ASN A 282 18.99 -10.40 16.85
N VAL A 283 18.26 -9.33 16.54
CA VAL A 283 16.79 -9.28 16.62
C VAL A 283 16.16 -10.22 15.61
N LEU A 284 16.57 -10.13 14.34
CA LEU A 284 16.03 -10.98 13.27
C LEU A 284 16.32 -12.46 13.52
N LYS A 285 17.55 -12.80 13.94
CA LYS A 285 17.94 -14.15 14.35
C LYS A 285 17.11 -14.66 15.53
N LYS A 286 16.87 -13.81 16.51
CA LYS A 286 16.05 -14.14 17.69
C LYS A 286 14.61 -14.46 17.30
N LEU A 287 13.98 -13.62 16.45
CA LEU A 287 12.62 -13.87 15.98
C LEU A 287 12.54 -15.17 15.17
N GLN A 288 13.56 -15.48 14.36
CA GLN A 288 13.60 -16.73 13.60
C GLN A 288 13.60 -17.98 14.49
N ASN A 289 14.03 -17.91 15.76
CA ASN A 289 13.93 -19.06 16.67
C ASN A 289 12.48 -19.50 16.93
N THR A 290 11.54 -18.56 16.91
CA THR A 290 10.15 -18.80 17.31
C THR A 290 9.16 -18.60 16.16
N HIS A 291 9.48 -17.74 15.20
CA HIS A 291 8.58 -17.33 14.13
C HIS A 291 9.22 -17.51 12.76
N GLN A 292 8.39 -17.61 11.73
CA GLN A 292 8.79 -17.66 10.35
C GLN A 292 8.21 -16.44 9.61
N VAL A 293 9.05 -15.75 8.85
CA VAL A 293 8.60 -14.74 7.89
C VAL A 293 7.77 -15.40 6.80
N PHE A 294 6.64 -14.82 6.47
CA PHE A 294 5.81 -15.27 5.35
C PHE A 294 5.47 -14.17 4.34
N TYR A 295 5.68 -12.89 4.71
CA TYR A 295 5.45 -11.77 3.83
C TYR A 295 6.36 -10.59 4.16
N LEU A 296 6.75 -9.84 3.15
CA LEU A 296 7.55 -8.62 3.23
C LEU A 296 6.94 -7.55 2.34
N HIS A 297 6.92 -6.31 2.81
CA HIS A 297 6.57 -5.15 2.03
C HIS A 297 7.55 -3.99 2.29
N CYS A 298 7.97 -3.33 1.22
CA CYS A 298 8.88 -2.18 1.28
C CYS A 298 8.07 -0.89 1.32
N ASN A 299 8.01 -0.24 2.47
CA ASN A 299 7.37 1.06 2.59
C ASN A 299 8.11 2.10 1.74
N ASN A 300 7.48 2.56 0.66
CA ASN A 300 8.11 3.49 -0.28
C ASN A 300 8.22 4.94 0.23
N CYS A 301 7.73 5.24 1.43
CA CYS A 301 7.93 6.53 2.09
C CYS A 301 9.34 6.67 2.65
N GLY A 302 9.91 5.59 3.17
CA GLY A 302 11.18 5.57 3.89
C GLY A 302 12.43 5.69 3.02
N GLY A 303 12.37 5.32 1.74
CA GLY A 303 13.56 5.23 0.88
C GLY A 303 14.42 3.99 1.17
N TYR A 304 15.70 4.04 0.81
CA TYR A 304 16.62 2.90 0.95
C TYR A 304 17.71 3.16 1.98
N PHE A 305 18.05 2.11 2.70
CA PHE A 305 19.24 2.04 3.53
C PHE A 305 20.33 1.24 2.80
N TYR A 306 21.50 1.85 2.65
CA TYR A 306 22.63 1.25 1.96
C TYR A 306 23.68 0.79 2.96
N PHE A 307 24.00 -0.50 2.91
CA PHE A 307 25.02 -1.10 3.77
C PHE A 307 25.97 -1.99 2.95
N GLY A 308 27.18 -1.51 2.73
CA GLY A 308 28.13 -2.20 1.85
C GLY A 308 27.54 -2.30 0.43
N ASN A 309 27.38 -3.53 -0.06
CA ASN A 309 26.72 -3.84 -1.34
C ASN A 309 25.24 -4.20 -1.20
N PHE A 310 24.69 -4.08 0.00
CA PHE A 310 23.29 -4.36 0.27
C PHE A 310 22.43 -3.11 0.25
N THR A 311 21.23 -3.29 -0.22
CA THR A 311 20.21 -2.26 -0.22
C THR A 311 18.96 -2.84 0.45
N ILE A 312 18.49 -2.24 1.52
CA ILE A 312 17.24 -2.59 2.16
C ILE A 312 16.36 -1.36 2.29
N CYS A 313 15.06 -1.53 2.32
CA CYS A 313 14.14 -0.42 2.59
C CYS A 313 14.39 0.14 3.98
N ASN A 314 14.46 1.47 4.10
CA ASN A 314 14.58 2.11 5.41
C ASN A 314 13.42 1.73 6.34
N ALA A 315 12.21 1.59 5.78
CA ALA A 315 11.03 1.08 6.44
C ALA A 315 10.62 -0.22 5.73
N LEU A 316 10.72 -1.34 6.44
CA LEU A 316 10.40 -2.67 5.93
C LEU A 316 9.33 -3.31 6.81
N GLU A 317 8.16 -3.51 6.24
CA GLU A 317 7.08 -4.25 6.88
C GLU A 317 7.32 -5.74 6.73
N VAL A 318 7.34 -6.44 7.87
CA VAL A 318 7.60 -7.88 7.92
C VAL A 318 6.50 -8.57 8.71
N SER A 319 5.89 -9.58 8.09
CA SER A 319 4.87 -10.40 8.71
C SER A 319 5.39 -11.78 9.06
N TYR A 320 5.20 -12.14 10.33
CA TYR A 320 5.64 -13.39 10.91
C TYR A 320 4.47 -14.22 11.41
N ILE A 321 4.63 -15.54 11.37
CA ILE A 321 3.76 -16.51 12.05
C ILE A 321 4.59 -17.39 12.96
N ILE A 322 4.04 -17.78 14.11
CA ILE A 322 4.69 -18.74 15.01
C ILE A 322 4.99 -20.06 14.29
N LYS A 323 6.17 -20.62 14.54
CA LYS A 323 6.55 -21.89 13.91
C LYS A 323 5.80 -23.08 14.47
N GLU A 324 5.49 -23.06 15.77
CA GLU A 324 4.79 -24.13 16.46
C GLU A 324 3.40 -24.36 15.81
N GLY A 325 3.12 -25.63 15.43
CA GLY A 325 1.86 -26.01 14.82
C GLY A 325 1.67 -25.59 13.35
N ASN A 326 2.68 -24.99 12.70
CA ASN A 326 2.65 -24.61 11.29
C ASN A 326 3.70 -25.37 10.49
N GLN A 327 3.38 -25.64 9.21
CA GLN A 327 4.27 -26.24 8.24
C GLN A 327 4.58 -25.24 7.14
N PHE A 328 5.79 -25.29 6.61
CA PHE A 328 6.32 -24.32 5.67
C PHE A 328 6.91 -25.01 4.46
N GLU A 329 6.75 -24.37 3.31
CA GLU A 329 7.43 -24.73 2.07
C GLU A 329 8.09 -23.51 1.47
N LYS A 330 8.92 -23.72 0.45
CA LYS A 330 9.56 -22.64 -0.30
C LYS A 330 8.48 -21.71 -0.86
N ASP A 331 8.66 -20.41 -0.69
CA ASP A 331 7.78 -19.42 -1.31
C ASP A 331 8.24 -19.14 -2.75
N GLU A 332 7.43 -19.52 -3.73
CA GLU A 332 7.66 -19.29 -5.16
C GLU A 332 7.04 -17.96 -5.65
N SER A 333 6.43 -17.17 -4.76
CA SER A 333 5.80 -15.90 -5.13
C SER A 333 6.81 -14.91 -5.69
N VAL A 334 6.42 -14.14 -6.68
CA VAL A 334 7.24 -13.05 -7.22
C VAL A 334 6.87 -11.75 -6.50
N TYR A 335 7.83 -11.13 -5.86
CA TYR A 335 7.65 -9.86 -5.18
C TYR A 335 7.94 -8.69 -6.14
N PRO A 336 7.22 -7.56 -6.07
CA PRO A 336 6.06 -7.33 -5.19
C PRO A 336 4.87 -8.21 -5.57
N ILE A 337 4.04 -8.62 -4.58
CA ILE A 337 2.81 -9.41 -4.80
C ILE A 337 1.66 -8.42 -5.06
N PRO A 338 1.08 -8.35 -6.29
CA PRO A 338 0.15 -7.28 -6.68
C PRO A 338 -1.11 -7.17 -5.82
N GLU A 339 -1.51 -8.27 -5.17
CA GLU A 339 -2.70 -8.31 -4.31
C GLU A 339 -2.48 -7.63 -2.95
N PHE A 340 -1.22 -7.49 -2.51
CA PHE A 340 -0.85 -7.04 -1.17
C PHE A 340 0.11 -5.86 -1.17
N ASP A 341 0.92 -5.70 -2.21
CA ASP A 341 1.92 -4.63 -2.30
C ASP A 341 1.31 -3.34 -2.86
N PHE A 342 0.79 -2.52 -1.97
CA PHE A 342 0.26 -1.21 -2.29
C PHE A 342 1.25 -0.12 -1.86
N LYS A 343 1.24 1.02 -2.59
CA LYS A 343 2.09 2.17 -2.25
C LYS A 343 1.64 2.80 -0.94
N ASN A 344 2.57 2.99 -0.01
CA ASN A 344 2.33 3.75 1.22
C ASN A 344 2.27 5.26 0.96
N CYS A 345 3.05 5.75 -0.01
CA CYS A 345 3.11 7.17 -0.39
C CYS A 345 2.94 7.39 -1.88
N PHE A 346 2.64 8.65 -2.28
CA PHE A 346 2.59 9.08 -3.68
C PHE A 346 3.97 9.10 -4.39
N LYS A 347 5.05 8.77 -3.70
CA LYS A 347 6.37 8.59 -4.30
C LYS A 347 6.39 7.38 -5.25
N PRO A 348 7.31 7.34 -6.23
CA PRO A 348 7.51 6.13 -7.04
C PRO A 348 7.67 4.90 -6.14
N PRO A 349 7.18 3.72 -6.55
CA PRO A 349 7.43 2.50 -5.81
C PRO A 349 8.93 2.31 -5.68
N LEU A 350 9.38 1.90 -4.51
CA LEU A 350 10.71 1.37 -4.37
C LEU A 350 10.66 -0.04 -4.96
N ASP A 351 11.26 -0.20 -6.13
CA ASP A 351 11.43 -1.52 -6.75
C ASP A 351 12.48 -2.30 -5.94
N PHE A 352 12.11 -2.69 -4.72
CA PHE A 352 12.91 -3.65 -3.99
C PHE A 352 12.66 -5.01 -4.61
N ASN A 353 13.64 -5.47 -5.37
CA ASN A 353 13.58 -6.79 -5.95
C ASN A 353 13.87 -7.84 -4.86
N LEU A 354 12.86 -8.15 -4.05
CA LEU A 354 12.92 -9.23 -3.06
C LEU A 354 13.25 -10.58 -3.72
N ASN A 355 13.13 -10.69 -5.05
CA ASN A 355 13.59 -11.87 -5.78
C ASN A 355 15.11 -12.10 -5.64
N LEU A 356 15.91 -11.06 -5.31
CA LEU A 356 17.31 -11.25 -4.94
C LEU A 356 17.46 -12.10 -3.67
N LEU A 357 16.49 -12.10 -2.76
CA LEU A 357 16.50 -12.97 -1.58
C LEU A 357 16.28 -14.45 -1.94
N LYS A 358 15.62 -14.74 -3.06
CA LYS A 358 15.35 -16.12 -3.51
C LYS A 358 16.59 -16.83 -4.08
N PHE A 359 17.62 -16.11 -4.49
CA PHE A 359 18.88 -16.74 -4.90
C PHE A 359 19.60 -17.45 -3.74
N TYR A 360 19.15 -17.26 -2.51
CA TYR A 360 19.77 -17.80 -1.30
C TYR A 360 19.09 -19.09 -0.77
N ASP A 361 18.01 -19.54 -1.40
CA ASP A 361 17.21 -20.68 -0.94
C ASP A 361 17.44 -21.96 -1.81
N ASN A 362 18.46 -21.97 -2.68
CA ASN A 362 18.86 -23.11 -3.53
C ASN A 362 20.08 -23.83 -3.00
#